data_9eb9d5b8c1f7126c5a111e8518a11748
#
_entry.id   9eb9d5b8c1f7126c5a111e8518a11748
#
_cell.length_a   1.000
_cell.length_b   1.000
_cell.length_c   1.000
_cell.angle_alpha   90.00
_cell.angle_beta   90.00
_cell.angle_gamma   90.00
#
_symmetry.space_group_name_H-M   'P 1'
#
loop_
_entity.id
_entity.type
_entity.pdbx_description
1 polymer ?
#
loop_
_entity_poly.entity_id
_entity_poly.type
_entity_poly.pdbx_seq_one_letter_code
_entity_poly.pdbx_strand_id
1 'polypeptide(L)'
;MKLLKHVVAAVAALSLLTSCSVMQGVFANAGTAGNSTGNAIATIYNIFKNTGGIDLSNITTLINLGKILTGANALAGKADSYVEEFANGLYNGSADLVNEKNVGSVINALQKLANIDTSAISNAASSYTAGSAPAINDKSQSATQTISALTNLMRILQ
;
A
#
# COMPACT_ATOMS: atom_id res chain seq x y z
N MET A 1 -8.98 4.12 -21.65
CA MET A 1 -7.83 3.75 -20.81
C MET A 1 -7.93 4.30 -19.40
N LYS A 2 -8.13 5.61 -19.22
CA LYS A 2 -8.27 6.18 -17.87
C LYS A 2 -9.50 5.67 -17.15
N LEU A 3 -10.62 5.52 -17.86
CA LEU A 3 -11.85 5.02 -17.25
C LEU A 3 -11.68 3.58 -16.75
N LEU A 4 -10.98 2.74 -17.50
CA LEU A 4 -10.70 1.37 -17.10
C LEU A 4 -9.86 1.32 -15.83
N LYS A 5 -8.86 2.19 -15.71
CA LYS A 5 -8.04 2.28 -14.50
C LYS A 5 -8.86 2.61 -13.26
N HIS A 6 -9.80 3.53 -13.39
CA HIS A 6 -10.66 3.91 -12.25
C HIS A 6 -11.58 2.77 -11.84
N VAL A 7 -12.13 2.05 -12.81
CA VAL A 7 -13.00 0.89 -12.52
C VAL A 7 -12.22 -0.19 -11.80
N VAL A 8 -11.01 -0.52 -12.27
CA VAL A 8 -10.18 -1.55 -11.65
C VAL A 8 -9.75 -1.13 -10.25
N ALA A 9 -9.40 0.15 -10.05
CA ALA A 9 -9.03 0.66 -8.74
C ALA A 9 -10.21 0.56 -7.74
N ALA A 10 -11.43 0.86 -8.20
CA ALA A 10 -12.62 0.73 -7.36
C ALA A 10 -12.88 -0.74 -6.97
N VAL A 11 -12.72 -1.66 -7.90
CA VAL A 11 -12.84 -3.10 -7.64
C VAL A 11 -11.78 -3.54 -6.64
N ALA A 12 -10.54 -3.06 -6.78
CA ALA A 12 -9.47 -3.37 -5.84
C ALA A 12 -9.81 -2.92 -4.42
N ALA A 13 -10.37 -1.72 -4.28
CA ALA A 13 -10.77 -1.19 -2.98
C ALA A 13 -11.86 -2.05 -2.32
N LEU A 14 -12.83 -2.50 -3.11
CA LEU A 14 -13.88 -3.39 -2.61
C LEU A 14 -13.33 -4.76 -2.24
N SER A 15 -12.42 -5.29 -3.08
CA SER A 15 -11.82 -6.60 -2.86
C SER A 15 -11.00 -6.65 -1.57
N LEU A 16 -10.38 -5.54 -1.17
CA LEU A 16 -9.64 -5.44 0.07
C LEU A 16 -10.51 -5.77 1.28
N LEU A 17 -11.78 -5.43 1.21
CA LEU A 17 -12.74 -5.68 2.28
C LEU A 17 -13.30 -7.10 2.27
N THR A 18 -13.03 -7.88 1.23
CA THR A 18 -13.63 -9.20 1.05
C THR A 18 -12.62 -10.35 1.10
N SER A 19 -11.53 -10.29 0.33
CA SER A 19 -10.60 -11.42 0.22
C SER A 19 -9.27 -11.01 -0.41
N CYS A 20 -8.17 -11.52 0.16
CA CYS A 20 -6.83 -11.32 -0.40
C CYS A 20 -6.65 -12.02 -1.75
N SER A 21 -7.30 -13.16 -1.98
CA SER A 21 -7.20 -13.88 -3.26
C SER A 21 -7.84 -13.09 -4.39
N VAL A 22 -8.93 -12.38 -4.11
CA VAL A 22 -9.56 -11.48 -5.09
C VAL A 22 -8.63 -10.33 -5.41
N MET A 23 -7.95 -9.78 -4.40
CA MET A 23 -6.97 -8.71 -4.60
C MET A 23 -5.81 -9.13 -5.49
N GLN A 24 -5.31 -10.34 -5.34
CA GLN A 24 -4.23 -10.85 -6.19
C GLN A 24 -4.65 -10.87 -7.67
N GLY A 25 -5.89 -11.27 -7.96
CA GLY A 25 -6.43 -11.23 -9.31
C GLY A 25 -6.52 -9.81 -9.85
N VAL A 26 -6.98 -8.87 -9.03
CA VAL A 26 -7.09 -7.45 -9.40
C VAL A 26 -5.71 -6.85 -9.67
N PHE A 27 -4.69 -7.24 -8.92
CA PHE A 27 -3.34 -6.70 -9.05
C PHE A 27 -2.46 -7.49 -10.01
N ALA A 28 -3.03 -8.33 -10.88
CA ALA A 28 -2.26 -9.00 -11.93
C ALA A 28 -1.62 -8.00 -12.90
N ASN A 29 -2.25 -6.84 -13.13
CA ASN A 29 -1.73 -5.77 -13.97
C ASN A 29 -0.85 -4.83 -13.14
N ALA A 30 0.39 -4.65 -13.57
CA ALA A 30 1.38 -3.84 -12.85
C ALA A 30 0.96 -2.38 -12.72
N GLY A 31 0.40 -1.80 -13.78
CA GLY A 31 -0.05 -0.41 -13.75
C GLY A 31 -1.18 -0.19 -12.75
N THR A 32 -2.10 -1.13 -12.67
CA THR A 32 -3.21 -1.11 -11.71
C THR A 32 -2.70 -1.26 -10.29
N ALA A 33 -1.79 -2.20 -10.07
CA ALA A 33 -1.18 -2.41 -8.75
C ALA A 33 -0.43 -1.16 -8.29
N GLY A 34 0.35 -0.56 -9.17
CA GLY A 34 1.08 0.66 -8.88
C GLY A 34 0.15 1.84 -8.58
N ASN A 35 -0.90 1.99 -9.35
CA ASN A 35 -1.89 3.06 -9.14
C ASN A 35 -2.56 2.92 -7.78
N SER A 36 -3.03 1.74 -7.44
CA SER A 36 -3.68 1.48 -6.15
C SER A 36 -2.72 1.69 -4.99
N THR A 37 -1.48 1.24 -5.12
CA THR A 37 -0.43 1.44 -4.13
C THR A 37 -0.11 2.93 -3.97
N GLY A 38 0.01 3.66 -5.08
CA GLY A 38 0.26 5.10 -5.06
C GLY A 38 -0.83 5.88 -4.36
N ASN A 39 -2.09 5.55 -4.63
CA ASN A 39 -3.24 6.16 -3.93
C ASN A 39 -3.16 5.92 -2.42
N ALA A 40 -2.85 4.69 -2.03
CA ALA A 40 -2.74 4.34 -0.61
C ALA A 40 -1.57 5.07 0.06
N ILE A 41 -0.45 5.17 -0.62
CA ILE A 41 0.72 5.92 -0.14
C ILE A 41 0.35 7.38 0.09
N ALA A 42 -0.31 8.02 -0.88
CA ALA A 42 -0.71 9.41 -0.77
C ALA A 42 -1.68 9.63 0.39
N THR A 43 -2.62 8.72 0.59
CA THR A 43 -3.59 8.81 1.68
C THR A 43 -2.89 8.72 3.04
N ILE A 44 -1.99 7.76 3.22
CA ILE A 44 -1.23 7.62 4.46
C ILE A 44 -0.30 8.81 4.67
N TYR A 45 0.31 9.31 3.60
CA TYR A 45 1.17 10.48 3.67
C TYR A 45 0.42 11.70 4.21
N ASN A 46 -0.80 11.95 3.75
CA ASN A 46 -1.62 13.05 4.24
C ASN A 46 -1.95 12.88 5.73
N ILE A 47 -2.28 11.66 6.15
CA ILE A 47 -2.53 11.38 7.57
C ILE A 47 -1.24 11.60 8.38
N PHE A 48 -0.11 11.10 7.89
CA PHE A 48 1.19 11.27 8.55
C PHE A 48 1.55 12.74 8.72
N LYS A 49 1.34 13.56 7.69
CA LYS A 49 1.62 15.00 7.75
C LYS A 49 0.78 15.68 8.83
N ASN A 50 -0.46 15.26 8.98
CA ASN A 50 -1.39 15.90 9.92
C ASN A 50 -1.19 15.42 11.37
N THR A 51 -0.76 14.17 11.55
CA THR A 51 -0.67 13.54 12.89
C THR A 51 0.77 13.34 13.37
N GLY A 52 1.74 13.33 12.46
CA GLY A 52 3.14 13.09 12.78
C GLY A 52 3.53 11.64 12.96
N GLY A 53 2.64 10.69 12.73
CA GLY A 53 2.93 9.26 12.92
C GLY A 53 1.99 8.33 12.19
N ILE A 54 2.27 7.02 12.33
CA ILE A 54 1.48 5.94 11.77
C ILE A 54 0.72 5.27 12.91
N ASP A 55 -0.60 5.25 12.82
CA ASP A 55 -1.48 4.65 13.82
C ASP A 55 -2.23 3.47 13.21
N LEU A 56 -1.89 2.24 13.60
CA LEU A 56 -2.50 1.02 13.08
C LEU A 56 -3.93 0.81 13.56
N SER A 57 -4.38 1.55 14.57
CA SER A 57 -5.77 1.49 15.02
C SER A 57 -6.68 2.40 14.20
N ASN A 58 -6.12 3.31 13.41
CA ASN A 58 -6.89 4.16 12.53
C ASN A 58 -7.38 3.33 11.33
N ILE A 59 -8.69 3.32 11.11
CA ILE A 59 -9.32 2.49 10.06
C ILE A 59 -8.80 2.86 8.67
N THR A 60 -8.73 4.15 8.37
CA THR A 60 -8.25 4.63 7.07
C THR A 60 -6.79 4.22 6.84
N THR A 61 -5.95 4.38 7.86
CA THR A 61 -4.55 3.95 7.80
C THR A 61 -4.46 2.43 7.58
N LEU A 62 -5.22 1.65 8.32
CA LEU A 62 -5.18 0.19 8.23
C LEU A 62 -5.59 -0.31 6.83
N ILE A 63 -6.67 0.21 6.27
CA ILE A 63 -7.14 -0.18 4.94
C ILE A 63 -6.11 0.18 3.87
N ASN A 64 -5.56 1.38 3.94
CA ASN A 64 -4.57 1.83 2.96
C ASN A 64 -3.24 1.10 3.13
N LEU A 65 -2.86 0.78 4.35
CA LEU A 65 -1.70 -0.06 4.61
C LEU A 65 -1.86 -1.44 3.98
N GLY A 66 -3.04 -2.03 4.09
CA GLY A 66 -3.35 -3.31 3.42
C GLY A 66 -3.12 -3.24 1.91
N LYS A 67 -3.52 -2.14 1.27
CA LYS A 67 -3.27 -1.91 -0.16
C LYS A 67 -1.78 -1.80 -0.47
N ILE A 68 -1.03 -1.08 0.36
CA ILE A 68 0.42 -0.94 0.19
C ILE A 68 1.11 -2.29 0.32
N LEU A 69 0.74 -3.09 1.31
CA LEU A 69 1.33 -4.41 1.52
C LEU A 69 1.01 -5.36 0.36
N THR A 70 -0.20 -5.30 -0.17
CA THR A 70 -0.58 -6.09 -1.35
C THR A 70 0.24 -5.66 -2.57
N GLY A 71 0.42 -4.37 -2.77
CA GLY A 71 1.25 -3.84 -3.85
C GLY A 71 2.71 -4.23 -3.70
N ALA A 72 3.24 -4.17 -2.49
CA ALA A 72 4.61 -4.58 -2.19
C ALA A 72 4.81 -6.07 -2.51
N ASN A 73 3.87 -6.92 -2.13
CA ASN A 73 3.93 -8.35 -2.42
C ASN A 73 3.80 -8.62 -3.93
N ALA A 74 2.95 -7.88 -4.62
CA ALA A 74 2.82 -8.00 -6.07
C ALA A 74 4.10 -7.62 -6.80
N LEU A 75 4.85 -6.66 -6.26
CA LEU A 75 6.10 -6.18 -6.84
C LEU A 75 7.27 -7.17 -6.61
N ALA A 76 7.22 -7.94 -5.52
CA ALA A 76 8.32 -8.79 -5.11
C ALA A 76 8.66 -9.83 -6.18
N GLY A 77 9.94 -9.92 -6.54
CA GLY A 77 10.45 -10.90 -7.49
C GLY A 77 10.04 -10.68 -8.95
N LYS A 78 9.49 -9.52 -9.28
CA LYS A 78 9.03 -9.25 -10.64
C LYS A 78 10.16 -8.73 -11.53
N ALA A 79 10.01 -8.96 -12.84
CA ALA A 79 10.94 -8.49 -13.86
C ALA A 79 10.88 -6.96 -14.03
N ASP A 80 11.92 -6.40 -14.65
CA ASP A 80 12.05 -4.95 -14.82
C ASP A 80 10.87 -4.31 -15.53
N SER A 81 10.29 -5.00 -16.53
CA SER A 81 9.12 -4.49 -17.26
C SER A 81 7.91 -4.32 -16.35
N TYR A 82 7.71 -5.25 -15.42
CA TYR A 82 6.64 -5.13 -14.42
C TYR A 82 6.90 -3.96 -13.48
N VAL A 83 8.14 -3.84 -13.01
CA VAL A 83 8.54 -2.75 -12.09
C VAL A 83 8.34 -1.39 -12.75
N GLU A 84 8.67 -1.26 -14.03
CA GLU A 84 8.49 -0.02 -14.77
C GLU A 84 7.02 0.38 -14.89
N GLU A 85 6.16 -0.57 -15.24
CA GLU A 85 4.72 -0.30 -15.30
C GLU A 85 4.14 0.01 -13.92
N PHE A 86 4.61 -0.69 -12.90
CA PHE A 86 4.24 -0.42 -11.52
C PHE A 86 4.63 1.00 -11.12
N ALA A 87 5.85 1.44 -11.47
CA ALA A 87 6.31 2.80 -11.19
C ALA A 87 5.43 3.84 -11.86
N ASN A 88 5.04 3.61 -13.11
CA ASN A 88 4.12 4.51 -13.81
C ASN A 88 2.77 4.61 -13.08
N GLY A 89 2.28 3.49 -12.58
CA GLY A 89 1.08 3.48 -11.74
C GLY A 89 1.26 4.27 -10.46
N LEU A 90 2.42 4.16 -9.82
CA LEU A 90 2.75 4.93 -8.62
C LEU A 90 2.67 6.43 -8.88
N TYR A 91 3.24 6.91 -9.99
CA TYR A 91 3.19 8.33 -10.34
C TYR A 91 1.75 8.81 -10.44
N ASN A 92 0.93 8.08 -11.17
CA ASN A 92 -0.46 8.44 -11.38
C ASN A 92 -1.28 8.37 -10.10
N GLY A 93 -1.14 7.29 -9.34
CA GLY A 93 -1.93 7.05 -8.14
C GLY A 93 -1.59 7.99 -6.99
N SER A 94 -0.32 8.35 -6.88
CA SER A 94 0.16 9.22 -5.79
C SER A 94 0.05 10.71 -6.11
N ALA A 95 -0.47 11.08 -7.28
CA ALA A 95 -0.52 12.48 -7.72
C ALA A 95 0.87 13.13 -7.67
N ASP A 96 1.86 12.41 -8.17
CA ASP A 96 3.25 12.83 -8.28
C ASP A 96 4.02 12.98 -6.95
N LEU A 97 3.46 12.54 -5.84
CA LEU A 97 4.25 12.37 -4.61
C LEU A 97 5.40 11.41 -4.85
N VAL A 98 5.13 10.30 -5.55
CA VAL A 98 6.17 9.45 -6.10
C VAL A 98 6.49 10.00 -7.48
N ASN A 99 7.77 10.26 -7.74
CA ASN A 99 8.24 10.85 -8.99
C ASN A 99 9.56 10.21 -9.39
N GLU A 100 10.11 10.60 -10.52
CA GLU A 100 11.36 10.05 -11.07
C GLU A 100 12.54 10.19 -10.11
N LYS A 101 12.52 11.20 -9.25
CA LYS A 101 13.61 11.47 -8.30
C LYS A 101 13.60 10.51 -7.11
N ASN A 102 12.42 10.09 -6.66
CA ASN A 102 12.30 9.27 -5.45
C ASN A 102 11.80 7.86 -5.69
N VAL A 103 11.37 7.54 -6.91
CA VAL A 103 10.75 6.24 -7.20
C VAL A 103 11.66 5.06 -6.86
N GLY A 104 12.94 5.17 -7.08
CA GLY A 104 13.89 4.11 -6.72
C GLY A 104 13.89 3.82 -5.22
N SER A 105 13.89 4.88 -4.41
CA SER A 105 13.82 4.75 -2.95
C SER A 105 12.47 4.20 -2.50
N VAL A 106 11.38 4.62 -3.15
CA VAL A 106 10.04 4.11 -2.84
C VAL A 106 9.93 2.62 -3.14
N ILE A 107 10.42 2.19 -4.30
CA ILE A 107 10.40 0.77 -4.67
C ILE A 107 11.24 -0.05 -3.70
N ASN A 108 12.42 0.43 -3.30
CA ASN A 108 13.24 -0.24 -2.29
C ASN A 108 12.50 -0.36 -0.95
N ALA A 109 11.79 0.68 -0.54
CA ALA A 109 11.00 0.66 0.69
C ALA A 109 9.86 -0.37 0.59
N LEU A 110 9.20 -0.46 -0.55
CA LEU A 110 8.15 -1.45 -0.77
C LEU A 110 8.71 -2.87 -0.74
N GLN A 111 9.88 -3.10 -1.33
CA GLN A 111 10.54 -4.41 -1.29
C GLN A 111 10.90 -4.81 0.15
N LYS A 112 11.32 -3.87 0.97
CA LYS A 112 11.58 -4.12 2.39
C LYS A 112 10.30 -4.49 3.13
N LEU A 113 9.18 -3.82 2.84
CA LEU A 113 7.88 -4.18 3.40
C LEU A 113 7.48 -5.61 3.01
N ALA A 114 7.74 -6.02 1.78
CA ALA A 114 7.42 -7.36 1.32
C ALA A 114 8.18 -8.45 2.07
N ASN A 115 9.34 -8.12 2.66
CA ASN A 115 10.16 -9.06 3.42
C ASN A 115 9.78 -9.13 4.91
N ILE A 116 8.90 -8.26 5.39
CA ILE A 116 8.40 -8.28 6.77
C ILE A 116 7.20 -9.22 6.83
N ASP A 117 7.05 -9.97 7.91
CA ASP A 117 5.83 -10.75 8.13
C ASP A 117 4.69 -9.81 8.54
N THR A 118 3.91 -9.41 7.56
CA THR A 118 2.79 -8.48 7.75
C THR A 118 1.43 -9.17 7.77
N SER A 119 1.41 -10.50 7.95
CA SER A 119 0.18 -11.28 7.90
C SER A 119 -0.87 -10.81 8.90
N ALA A 120 -0.46 -10.46 10.12
CA ALA A 120 -1.39 -9.96 11.14
C ALA A 120 -2.06 -8.66 10.71
N ILE A 121 -1.31 -7.77 10.08
CA ILE A 121 -1.82 -6.49 9.60
C ILE A 121 -2.74 -6.69 8.40
N SER A 122 -2.35 -7.54 7.45
CA SER A 122 -3.16 -7.87 6.29
C SER A 122 -4.48 -8.54 6.71
N ASN A 123 -4.42 -9.45 7.66
CA ASN A 123 -5.60 -10.13 8.21
C ASN A 123 -6.52 -9.14 8.90
N ALA A 124 -5.97 -8.21 9.67
CA ALA A 124 -6.75 -7.17 10.33
C ALA A 124 -7.45 -6.27 9.31
N ALA A 125 -6.75 -5.87 8.24
CA ALA A 125 -7.33 -5.06 7.17
C ALA A 125 -8.46 -5.82 6.47
N SER A 126 -8.28 -7.11 6.22
CA SER A 126 -9.30 -7.96 5.57
C SER A 126 -10.50 -8.24 6.49
N SER A 127 -10.30 -8.23 7.79
CA SER A 127 -11.34 -8.51 8.78
C SER A 127 -12.08 -7.24 9.22
N TYR A 128 -11.72 -6.10 8.66
CA TYR A 128 -12.36 -4.84 9.00
C TYR A 128 -13.87 -4.91 8.78
N THR A 129 -14.62 -4.43 9.78
CA THR A 129 -16.07 -4.25 9.67
C THR A 129 -16.39 -2.77 9.80
N ALA A 130 -17.52 -2.36 9.21
CA ALA A 130 -17.90 -0.95 9.15
C ALA A 130 -17.83 -0.28 10.53
N GLY A 131 -17.05 0.77 10.64
CA GLY A 131 -16.90 1.56 11.86
C GLY A 131 -15.92 1.02 12.89
N SER A 132 -15.28 -0.15 12.65
CA SER A 132 -14.39 -0.75 13.64
C SER A 132 -13.21 -1.47 13.00
N ALA A 133 -12.00 -1.08 13.39
CA ALA A 133 -10.78 -1.79 13.03
C ALA A 133 -10.49 -2.87 14.08
N PRO A 134 -10.05 -4.07 13.64
CA PRO A 134 -9.61 -5.11 14.58
C PRO A 134 -8.43 -4.63 15.42
N ALA A 135 -8.32 -5.11 16.63
CA ALA A 135 -7.19 -4.81 17.51
C ALA A 135 -5.90 -5.42 16.94
N ILE A 136 -4.86 -4.62 16.85
CA ILE A 136 -3.53 -5.05 16.45
C ILE A 136 -2.58 -4.78 17.62
N ASN A 137 -1.73 -5.76 17.93
CA ASN A 137 -0.66 -5.53 18.89
C ASN A 137 0.43 -4.69 18.23
N ASP A 138 0.37 -3.38 18.44
CA ASP A 138 1.29 -2.41 17.86
C ASP A 138 2.70 -2.48 18.45
N LYS A 139 2.89 -3.28 19.50
CA LYS A 139 4.20 -3.52 20.11
C LYS A 139 4.84 -4.82 19.63
N SER A 140 4.15 -5.60 18.79
CA SER A 140 4.75 -6.77 18.18
C SER A 140 5.91 -6.37 17.29
N GLN A 141 6.86 -7.30 17.10
CA GLN A 141 8.03 -7.05 16.26
C GLN A 141 7.64 -6.69 14.83
N SER A 142 6.71 -7.43 14.25
CA SER A 142 6.26 -7.19 12.88
C SER A 142 5.55 -5.83 12.74
N ALA A 143 4.71 -5.46 13.70
CA ALA A 143 4.04 -4.16 13.69
C ALA A 143 5.05 -3.02 13.82
N THR A 144 6.02 -3.16 14.72
CA THR A 144 7.08 -2.16 14.91
C THR A 144 7.92 -1.99 13.64
N GLN A 145 8.30 -3.09 13.00
CA GLN A 145 9.06 -3.06 11.74
C GLN A 145 8.24 -2.41 10.63
N THR A 146 6.96 -2.71 10.54
CA THR A 146 6.07 -2.14 9.53
C THR A 146 5.91 -0.63 9.72
N ILE A 147 5.69 -0.19 10.95
CA ILE A 147 5.58 1.24 11.27
C ILE A 147 6.88 1.96 10.91
N SER A 148 8.02 1.38 11.24
CA SER A 148 9.33 1.92 10.93
C SER A 148 9.54 2.05 9.41
N ALA A 149 9.21 1.01 8.67
CA ALA A 149 9.35 1.01 7.21
C ALA A 149 8.42 2.04 6.56
N LEU A 150 7.19 2.16 7.03
CA LEU A 150 6.25 3.19 6.54
C LEU A 150 6.71 4.59 6.88
N THR A 151 7.24 4.80 8.08
CA THR A 151 7.78 6.10 8.47
C THR A 151 8.93 6.51 7.56
N ASN A 152 9.81 5.57 7.23
CA ASN A 152 10.89 5.83 6.30
C ASN A 152 10.36 6.16 4.90
N LEU A 153 9.32 5.45 4.45
CA LEU A 153 8.67 5.74 3.17
C LEU A 153 8.10 7.15 3.16
N MET A 154 7.42 7.55 4.23
CA MET A 154 6.86 8.91 4.33
C MET A 154 7.94 9.98 4.28
N ARG A 155 9.09 9.72 4.91
CA ARG A 155 10.24 10.65 4.87
C ARG A 155 10.82 10.81 3.48
N ILE A 156 10.82 9.74 2.69
CA ILE A 156 11.27 9.80 1.30
C ILE A 156 10.40 10.76 0.48
N LEU A 157 9.13 10.86 0.83
CA LEU A 157 8.16 11.68 0.10
C LEU A 157 8.17 13.16 0.51
N GLN A 158 8.82 13.49 1.60
CA GLN A 158 8.90 14.87 2.09
C GLN A 158 9.80 15.76 1.25
#